data_e45f92f327ad15177f28953f2464c674
#
_entry.id   e45f92f327ad15177f28953f2464c674
#
_cell.length_a   1.000
_cell.length_b   1.000
_cell.length_c   1.000
_cell.angle_alpha   90.00
_cell.angle_beta   90.00
_cell.angle_gamma   90.00
#
_symmetry.space_group_name_H-M   'P 1'
#
loop_
_entity.id
_entity.type
_entity.pdbx_description
1 polymer ?
#
loop_
_entity_poly.entity_id
_entity_poly.type
_entity_poly.pdbx_seq_one_letter_code
_entity_poly.pdbx_strand_id
1 'polypeptide(L)'
;MDALKQGADALFVLLGAIMVLAMHAGFAFLELGTVRQKNQVNALVKIMVDFSVSTVVYFLVGYGVAYGTHFFVSASVLAERNGYDLVKFFFLLTFAAAIPAIVSGGIAERARFYPQLLATAVIVGFIYPFYEGIAWNQHFGFQAWLKATTGEEFHDFAGSVVVHAVGGWIALPAVVLLGARSNRYRKDGAVSAHPPSSIPFLALGAWVLCVGWFGFNVMSAQSLDKMSGLVAVNSLMAMVGGTLTALWVGKNDPGFVHNGPLAGLVAVCAGSDVMHPLGALVVGGLAGALFVLMFTWTQNRWRIDDVLGVWPLHGLCGTWGGLAAGLFGQPALGGLGGVGFWAQLGGTLLGVAWAGLASWALYLALRHMVGLRLSQEDEFEGADLSIHKISASPDRESTW
;
A
#
# COMPACT_ATOMS: atom_id res chain seq x y z
N MET A 1 27.75 17.38 -19.54
CA MET A 1 26.44 16.74 -19.76
C MET A 1 26.11 15.73 -18.68
N ASP A 2 27.05 14.92 -18.23
CA ASP A 2 26.81 13.87 -17.23
C ASP A 2 26.39 14.42 -15.85
N ALA A 3 27.03 15.50 -15.36
CA ALA A 3 26.65 16.11 -14.09
C ALA A 3 25.23 16.71 -14.10
N LEU A 4 24.81 17.31 -15.23
CA LEU A 4 23.46 17.85 -15.38
C LEU A 4 22.43 16.72 -15.41
N LYS A 5 22.72 15.62 -16.11
CA LYS A 5 21.85 14.44 -16.16
C LYS A 5 21.72 13.80 -14.76
N GLN A 6 22.82 13.58 -14.06
CA GLN A 6 22.81 13.03 -12.70
C GLN A 6 22.02 13.92 -11.73
N GLY A 7 22.18 15.25 -11.84
CA GLY A 7 21.42 16.21 -11.04
C GLY A 7 19.93 16.17 -11.35
N ALA A 8 19.56 16.06 -12.63
CA ALA A 8 18.17 15.93 -13.05
C ALA A 8 17.52 14.63 -12.56
N ASP A 9 18.22 13.49 -12.67
CA ASP A 9 17.76 12.19 -12.19
C ASP A 9 17.60 12.19 -10.66
N ALA A 10 18.54 12.76 -9.93
CA ALA A 10 18.44 12.90 -8.47
C ALA A 10 17.24 13.78 -8.06
N LEU A 11 17.03 14.92 -8.74
CA LEU A 11 15.88 15.79 -8.49
C LEU A 11 14.56 15.07 -8.84
N PHE A 12 14.54 14.32 -9.94
CA PHE A 12 13.35 13.55 -10.35
C PHE A 12 12.95 12.53 -9.27
N VAL A 13 13.89 11.74 -8.77
CA VAL A 13 13.60 10.75 -7.71
C VAL A 13 13.28 11.44 -6.38
N LEU A 14 13.91 12.58 -6.04
CA LEU A 14 13.59 13.35 -4.84
C LEU A 14 12.14 13.87 -4.86
N LEU A 15 11.70 14.40 -6.00
CA LEU A 15 10.28 14.80 -6.17
C LEU A 15 9.35 13.61 -5.97
N GLY A 16 9.71 12.43 -6.50
CA GLY A 16 8.98 11.19 -6.26
C GLY A 16 8.89 10.85 -4.78
N ALA A 17 10.02 10.89 -4.06
CA ALA A 17 10.04 10.62 -2.63
C ALA A 17 9.15 11.59 -1.83
N ILE A 18 9.16 12.88 -2.17
CA ILE A 18 8.30 13.90 -1.55
C ILE A 18 6.82 13.65 -1.86
N MET A 19 6.49 13.31 -3.11
CA MET A 19 5.10 13.00 -3.50
C MET A 19 4.59 11.75 -2.79
N VAL A 20 5.40 10.69 -2.67
CA VAL A 20 5.01 9.48 -1.92
C VAL A 20 4.96 9.73 -0.41
N LEU A 21 5.84 10.59 0.14
CA LEU A 21 5.69 11.06 1.51
C LEU A 21 4.34 11.76 1.72
N ALA A 22 3.90 12.60 0.79
CA ALA A 22 2.59 13.24 0.85
C ALA A 22 1.42 12.22 0.81
N MET A 23 1.61 11.03 0.18
CA MET A 23 0.61 9.96 0.23
C MET A 23 0.30 9.50 1.66
N HIS A 24 1.24 9.61 2.60
CA HIS A 24 0.97 9.26 4.00
C HIS A 24 -0.06 10.19 4.63
N ALA A 25 -0.06 11.47 4.27
CA ALA A 25 -1.17 12.38 4.61
C ALA A 25 -2.48 11.93 3.94
N GLY A 26 -2.40 11.47 2.69
CA GLY A 26 -3.54 10.88 1.98
C GLY A 26 -4.14 9.67 2.72
N PHE A 27 -3.30 8.72 3.15
CA PHE A 27 -3.75 7.59 3.98
C PHE A 27 -4.39 8.06 5.29
N ALA A 28 -3.77 9.02 5.98
CA ALA A 28 -4.29 9.55 7.23
C ALA A 28 -5.69 10.17 7.07
N PHE A 29 -5.91 10.99 6.03
CA PHE A 29 -7.21 11.61 5.77
C PHE A 29 -8.25 10.62 5.21
N LEU A 30 -7.83 9.65 4.38
CA LEU A 30 -8.73 8.58 3.92
C LEU A 30 -9.22 7.73 5.10
N GLU A 31 -8.32 7.34 5.99
CA GLU A 31 -8.66 6.59 7.20
C GLU A 31 -9.54 7.44 8.14
N LEU A 32 -9.16 8.70 8.42
CA LEU A 32 -9.95 9.62 9.25
C LEU A 32 -11.38 9.77 8.73
N GLY A 33 -11.53 9.96 7.41
CA GLY A 33 -12.85 10.12 6.80
C GLY A 33 -13.70 8.85 6.87
N THR A 34 -13.07 7.67 6.94
CA THR A 34 -13.74 6.37 6.95
C THR A 34 -14.12 5.89 8.34
N VAL A 35 -13.23 6.00 9.33
CA VAL A 35 -13.47 5.54 10.70
C VAL A 35 -14.58 6.33 11.40
N ARG A 36 -15.19 5.77 12.44
CA ARG A 36 -16.14 6.49 13.29
C ARG A 36 -15.45 7.67 13.99
N GLN A 37 -16.18 8.76 14.22
CA GLN A 37 -15.66 10.04 14.77
C GLN A 37 -14.77 9.87 16.00
N LYS A 38 -15.10 8.94 16.88
CA LYS A 38 -14.36 8.63 18.11
C LYS A 38 -12.99 7.93 17.89
N ASN A 39 -12.56 7.76 16.63
CA ASN A 39 -11.29 7.14 16.26
C ASN A 39 -10.49 7.99 15.25
N GLN A 40 -10.87 9.24 15.03
CA GLN A 40 -10.28 10.12 14.03
C GLN A 40 -8.88 10.61 14.44
N VAL A 41 -8.68 10.97 15.71
CA VAL A 41 -7.35 11.35 16.24
C VAL A 41 -6.40 10.19 16.14
N ASN A 42 -6.85 8.98 16.52
CA ASN A 42 -6.03 7.78 16.44
C ASN A 42 -5.60 7.45 15.00
N ALA A 43 -6.47 7.65 14.01
CA ALA A 43 -6.14 7.47 12.60
C ALA A 43 -4.98 8.40 12.17
N LEU A 44 -5.07 9.69 12.50
CA LEU A 44 -4.03 10.68 12.16
C LEU A 44 -2.70 10.39 12.87
N VAL A 45 -2.73 10.18 14.19
CA VAL A 45 -1.52 9.97 14.99
C VAL A 45 -0.84 8.66 14.58
N LYS A 46 -1.61 7.59 14.36
CA LYS A 46 -1.08 6.28 14.02
C LYS A 46 -0.30 6.31 12.71
N ILE A 47 -0.83 6.89 11.64
CA ILE A 47 -0.13 6.99 10.34
C ILE A 47 1.19 7.77 10.47
N MET A 48 1.20 8.88 11.21
CA MET A 48 2.43 9.66 11.44
C MET A 48 3.48 8.86 12.22
N VAL A 49 3.06 8.13 13.25
CA VAL A 49 3.98 7.35 14.09
C VAL A 49 4.45 6.09 13.36
N ASP A 50 3.58 5.42 12.59
CA ASP A 50 3.94 4.30 11.73
C ASP A 50 5.02 4.71 10.70
N PHE A 51 4.87 5.89 10.07
CA PHE A 51 5.89 6.44 9.18
C PHE A 51 7.22 6.67 9.91
N SER A 52 7.16 7.23 11.12
CA SER A 52 8.36 7.52 11.93
C SER A 52 9.10 6.24 12.34
N VAL A 53 8.37 5.23 12.81
CA VAL A 53 8.94 3.91 13.14
C VAL A 53 9.52 3.25 11.89
N SER A 54 8.79 3.30 10.77
CA SER A 54 9.25 2.76 9.48
C SER A 54 10.55 3.41 9.03
N THR A 55 10.66 4.73 9.16
CA THR A 55 11.87 5.47 8.79
C THR A 55 13.09 4.98 9.57
N VAL A 56 12.97 4.88 10.89
CA VAL A 56 14.07 4.45 11.75
C VAL A 56 14.44 3.00 11.47
N VAL A 57 13.46 2.10 11.41
CA VAL A 57 13.71 0.67 11.25
C VAL A 57 14.22 0.33 9.85
N TYR A 58 13.70 0.97 8.81
CA TYR A 58 14.19 0.76 7.45
C TYR A 58 15.60 1.28 7.27
N PHE A 59 15.93 2.44 7.88
CA PHE A 59 17.30 2.97 7.90
C PHE A 59 18.28 2.05 8.61
N LEU A 60 17.90 1.52 9.78
CA LEU A 60 18.78 0.70 10.62
C LEU A 60 18.92 -0.74 10.11
N VAL A 61 17.86 -1.32 9.55
CA VAL A 61 17.77 -2.76 9.24
C VAL A 61 17.24 -3.01 7.83
N GLY A 62 16.05 -2.51 7.50
CA GLY A 62 15.30 -2.94 6.32
C GLY A 62 16.04 -2.71 5.01
N TYR A 63 16.67 -1.54 4.83
CA TYR A 63 17.44 -1.25 3.63
C TYR A 63 18.65 -2.18 3.47
N GLY A 64 19.30 -2.53 4.61
CA GLY A 64 20.37 -3.54 4.63
C GLY A 64 19.88 -4.93 4.22
N VAL A 65 18.68 -5.33 4.67
CA VAL A 65 18.05 -6.60 4.28
C VAL A 65 17.74 -6.62 2.78
N ALA A 66 17.18 -5.55 2.22
CA ALA A 66 16.79 -5.50 0.82
C ALA A 66 17.97 -5.32 -0.14
N TYR A 67 18.97 -4.48 0.21
CA TYR A 67 20.00 -4.04 -0.72
C TYR A 67 21.44 -4.34 -0.27
N GLY A 68 21.63 -4.92 0.91
CA GLY A 68 22.97 -5.19 1.45
C GLY A 68 23.77 -3.91 1.79
N THR A 69 23.11 -2.75 1.82
CA THR A 69 23.74 -1.43 2.00
C THR A 69 23.30 -0.82 3.32
N HIS A 70 24.21 -0.12 3.99
CA HIS A 70 23.93 0.63 5.22
C HIS A 70 24.57 2.02 5.18
N PHE A 71 24.11 2.92 6.04
CA PHE A 71 24.57 4.30 6.14
C PHE A 71 25.32 4.60 7.46
N PHE A 72 25.85 3.55 8.15
CA PHE A 72 26.60 3.67 9.40
C PHE A 72 28.04 4.10 9.16
N VAL A 73 28.20 5.25 8.52
CA VAL A 73 29.47 5.90 8.21
C VAL A 73 29.40 7.37 8.59
N SER A 74 30.55 8.08 8.62
CA SER A 74 30.56 9.51 8.95
C SER A 74 29.81 10.34 7.93
N ALA A 75 29.29 11.49 8.36
CA ALA A 75 28.58 12.43 7.49
C ALA A 75 29.46 12.92 6.31
N SER A 76 30.78 13.06 6.51
CA SER A 76 31.72 13.39 5.44
C SER A 76 31.72 12.33 4.33
N VAL A 77 31.77 11.04 4.70
CA VAL A 77 31.71 9.94 3.74
C VAL A 77 30.36 9.90 3.01
N LEU A 78 29.24 10.18 3.71
CA LEU A 78 27.92 10.27 3.08
C LEU A 78 27.84 11.46 2.10
N ALA A 79 28.44 12.60 2.44
CA ALA A 79 28.45 13.79 1.60
C ALA A 79 29.29 13.63 0.33
N GLU A 80 30.32 12.77 0.38
CA GLU A 80 31.17 12.43 -0.78
C GLU A 80 30.52 11.42 -1.72
N ARG A 81 29.51 10.65 -1.23
CA ARG A 81 28.77 9.72 -2.06
C ARG A 81 27.91 10.47 -3.08
N ASN A 82 27.59 9.77 -4.16
CA ASN A 82 26.60 10.28 -5.11
C ASN A 82 25.28 10.56 -4.36
N GLY A 83 24.84 11.82 -4.40
CA GLY A 83 23.58 12.25 -3.76
C GLY A 83 22.34 11.42 -4.17
N TYR A 84 22.40 10.78 -5.33
CA TYR A 84 21.38 9.88 -5.84
C TYR A 84 21.12 8.69 -4.89
N ASP A 85 22.15 8.10 -4.27
CA ASP A 85 21.98 6.93 -3.39
C ASP A 85 21.14 7.23 -2.15
N LEU A 86 21.36 8.41 -1.54
CA LEU A 86 20.57 8.85 -0.40
C LEU A 86 19.14 9.22 -0.78
N VAL A 87 18.96 9.84 -1.95
CA VAL A 87 17.64 10.14 -2.49
C VAL A 87 16.88 8.86 -2.84
N LYS A 88 17.55 7.87 -3.43
CA LYS A 88 16.97 6.54 -3.71
C LYS A 88 16.56 5.83 -2.41
N PHE A 89 17.39 5.88 -1.37
CA PHE A 89 16.99 5.38 -0.05
C PHE A 89 15.71 6.06 0.45
N PHE A 90 15.61 7.39 0.39
CA PHE A 90 14.42 8.11 0.81
C PHE A 90 13.19 7.68 -0.01
N PHE A 91 13.32 7.53 -1.33
CA PHE A 91 12.26 7.07 -2.20
C PHE A 91 11.76 5.66 -1.81
N LEU A 92 12.66 4.69 -1.66
CA LEU A 92 12.31 3.32 -1.29
C LEU A 92 11.79 3.19 0.15
N LEU A 93 12.29 4.03 1.08
CA LEU A 93 11.74 4.15 2.42
C LEU A 93 10.24 4.49 2.39
N THR A 94 9.83 5.44 1.53
CA THR A 94 8.41 5.82 1.45
C THR A 94 7.52 4.68 0.97
N PHE A 95 8.04 3.76 0.17
CA PHE A 95 7.37 2.53 -0.25
C PHE A 95 7.24 1.54 0.90
N ALA A 96 8.34 1.30 1.62
CA ALA A 96 8.33 0.44 2.79
C ALA A 96 7.34 0.92 3.86
N ALA A 97 7.30 2.24 4.10
CA ALA A 97 6.39 2.86 5.07
C ALA A 97 4.91 2.82 4.63
N ALA A 98 4.61 2.67 3.33
CA ALA A 98 3.25 2.49 2.86
C ALA A 98 2.62 1.17 3.34
N ILE A 99 3.42 0.12 3.62
CA ILE A 99 2.90 -1.17 4.08
C ILE A 99 2.16 -1.06 5.42
N PRO A 100 2.73 -0.50 6.50
CA PRO A 100 2.00 -0.29 7.75
C PRO A 100 0.79 0.63 7.59
N ALA A 101 0.87 1.65 6.73
CA ALA A 101 -0.27 2.54 6.45
C ALA A 101 -1.44 1.78 5.81
N ILE A 102 -1.17 0.83 4.90
CA ILE A 102 -2.18 -0.09 4.34
C ILE A 102 -2.78 -0.94 5.45
N VAL A 103 -1.94 -1.61 6.25
CA VAL A 103 -2.41 -2.48 7.35
C VAL A 103 -3.28 -1.70 8.33
N SER A 104 -2.90 -0.46 8.65
CA SER A 104 -3.63 0.46 9.54
C SER A 104 -5.11 0.55 9.18
N GLY A 105 -5.42 0.75 7.90
CA GLY A 105 -6.81 0.85 7.43
C GLY A 105 -7.65 -0.40 7.67
N GLY A 106 -7.05 -1.60 7.58
CA GLY A 106 -7.76 -2.87 7.80
C GLY A 106 -8.14 -3.12 9.25
N ILE A 107 -7.26 -2.75 10.19
CA ILE A 107 -7.39 -3.00 11.63
C ILE A 107 -7.93 -1.82 12.43
N ALA A 108 -8.25 -0.73 11.76
CA ALA A 108 -8.71 0.51 12.38
C ALA A 108 -9.81 0.29 13.43
N GLU A 109 -9.92 1.20 14.39
CA GLU A 109 -10.91 1.29 15.45
C GLU A 109 -10.79 0.26 16.59
N ARG A 110 -10.00 -0.83 16.43
CA ARG A 110 -9.93 -1.92 17.43
C ARG A 110 -8.53 -2.42 17.74
N ALA A 111 -7.53 -2.02 16.96
CA ALA A 111 -6.15 -2.40 17.22
C ALA A 111 -5.53 -1.58 18.35
N ARG A 112 -4.75 -2.24 19.21
CA ARG A 112 -3.94 -1.57 20.22
C ARG A 112 -2.77 -0.86 19.57
N PHE A 113 -2.47 0.35 20.03
CA PHE A 113 -1.50 1.24 19.42
C PHE A 113 -0.07 0.68 19.42
N TYR A 114 0.49 0.39 20.59
CA TYR A 114 1.88 -0.07 20.69
C TYR A 114 2.15 -1.48 20.08
N PRO A 115 1.27 -2.49 20.24
CA PRO A 115 1.44 -3.75 19.53
C PRO A 115 1.47 -3.60 18.01
N GLN A 116 0.70 -2.65 17.44
CA GLN A 116 0.78 -2.36 16.00
C GLN A 116 2.12 -1.74 15.62
N LEU A 117 2.69 -0.84 16.43
CA LEU A 117 4.02 -0.29 16.16
C LEU A 117 5.13 -1.36 16.20
N LEU A 118 5.00 -2.37 17.06
CA LEU A 118 5.90 -3.53 17.03
C LEU A 118 5.73 -4.33 15.75
N ALA A 119 4.49 -4.52 15.28
CA ALA A 119 4.24 -5.15 13.97
C ALA A 119 4.89 -4.33 12.85
N THR A 120 4.70 -3.00 12.83
CA THR A 120 5.34 -2.09 11.88
C THR A 120 6.86 -2.28 11.84
N ALA A 121 7.52 -2.35 13.00
CA ALA A 121 8.97 -2.55 13.06
C ALA A 121 9.41 -3.88 12.42
N VAL A 122 8.69 -4.99 12.67
CA VAL A 122 9.02 -6.29 12.06
C VAL A 122 8.69 -6.32 10.56
N ILE A 123 7.57 -5.75 10.17
CA ILE A 123 7.14 -5.68 8.76
C ILE A 123 8.17 -4.93 7.94
N VAL A 124 8.55 -3.72 8.37
CA VAL A 124 9.45 -2.84 7.62
C VAL A 124 10.92 -3.22 7.78
N GLY A 125 11.28 -3.89 8.90
CA GLY A 125 12.64 -4.38 9.12
C GLY A 125 12.98 -5.66 8.37
N PHE A 126 12.00 -6.56 8.18
CA PHE A 126 12.26 -7.91 7.70
C PHE A 126 11.27 -8.40 6.64
N ILE A 127 9.95 -8.36 6.90
CA ILE A 127 8.98 -9.04 6.02
C ILE A 127 8.94 -8.40 4.64
N TYR A 128 8.75 -7.09 4.56
CA TYR A 128 8.71 -6.36 3.31
C TYR A 128 10.09 -6.35 2.62
N PRO A 129 11.22 -5.96 3.30
CA PRO A 129 12.51 -5.87 2.65
C PRO A 129 13.04 -7.20 2.12
N PHE A 130 12.66 -8.32 2.73
CA PHE A 130 13.03 -9.65 2.23
C PHE A 130 12.48 -9.89 0.83
N TYR A 131 11.20 -9.61 0.59
CA TYR A 131 10.61 -9.78 -0.74
C TYR A 131 11.02 -8.67 -1.71
N GLU A 132 11.17 -7.44 -1.24
CA GLU A 132 11.75 -6.33 -2.00
C GLU A 132 13.12 -6.70 -2.58
N GLY A 133 14.01 -7.28 -1.76
CA GLY A 133 15.32 -7.76 -2.19
C GLY A 133 15.27 -8.88 -3.22
N ILE A 134 14.28 -9.78 -3.14
CA ILE A 134 14.07 -10.83 -4.16
C ILE A 134 13.61 -10.21 -5.49
N ALA A 135 12.64 -9.31 -5.45
CA ALA A 135 12.01 -8.75 -6.64
C ALA A 135 12.90 -7.71 -7.33
N TRP A 136 13.51 -6.78 -6.57
CA TRP A 136 14.23 -5.63 -7.11
C TRP A 136 15.75 -5.66 -6.95
N ASN A 137 16.30 -6.61 -6.16
CA ASN A 137 17.75 -6.74 -5.94
C ASN A 137 18.28 -8.17 -6.19
N GLN A 138 17.54 -9.02 -6.89
CA GLN A 138 17.93 -10.34 -7.35
C GLN A 138 18.42 -11.32 -6.25
N HIS A 139 18.00 -11.10 -4.98
CA HIS A 139 18.39 -11.97 -3.88
C HIS A 139 17.99 -13.43 -4.12
N PHE A 140 18.79 -14.33 -3.61
CA PHE A 140 18.61 -15.79 -3.63
C PHE A 140 18.53 -16.41 -5.05
N GLY A 141 18.89 -15.67 -6.09
CA GLY A 141 18.88 -16.17 -7.47
C GLY A 141 17.48 -16.48 -8.04
N PHE A 142 16.41 -16.02 -7.37
CA PHE A 142 15.03 -16.30 -7.78
C PHE A 142 14.71 -15.74 -9.17
N GLN A 143 15.16 -14.53 -9.48
CA GLN A 143 14.98 -13.92 -10.80
C GLN A 143 15.70 -14.72 -11.89
N ALA A 144 16.95 -15.15 -11.63
CA ALA A 144 17.70 -15.99 -12.56
C ALA A 144 17.04 -17.37 -12.78
N TRP A 145 16.50 -17.96 -11.71
CA TRP A 145 15.75 -19.22 -11.81
C TRP A 145 14.44 -19.04 -12.62
N LEU A 146 13.68 -17.97 -12.41
CA LEU A 146 12.49 -17.68 -13.21
C LEU A 146 12.85 -17.52 -14.69
N LYS A 147 13.89 -16.74 -14.99
CA LYS A 147 14.35 -16.53 -16.36
C LYS A 147 14.76 -17.84 -17.04
N ALA A 148 15.48 -18.70 -16.32
CA ALA A 148 15.90 -20.00 -16.85
C ALA A 148 14.72 -20.96 -17.11
N THR A 149 13.64 -20.86 -16.32
CA THR A 149 12.49 -21.78 -16.37
C THR A 149 11.35 -21.27 -17.25
N THR A 150 11.13 -19.96 -17.32
CA THR A 150 9.99 -19.36 -18.02
C THR A 150 10.39 -18.48 -19.21
N GLY A 151 11.68 -18.19 -19.39
CA GLY A 151 12.22 -17.31 -20.42
C GLY A 151 12.34 -15.85 -19.98
N GLU A 152 11.63 -15.42 -18.93
CA GLU A 152 11.58 -14.03 -18.47
C GLU A 152 11.76 -13.93 -16.94
N GLU A 153 12.19 -12.76 -16.48
CA GLU A 153 12.23 -12.40 -15.05
C GLU A 153 10.85 -11.91 -14.58
N PHE A 154 10.62 -11.96 -13.26
CA PHE A 154 9.48 -11.30 -12.66
C PHE A 154 9.65 -9.78 -12.75
N HIS A 155 8.66 -9.10 -13.31
CA HIS A 155 8.66 -7.67 -13.54
C HIS A 155 7.58 -7.00 -12.67
N ASP A 156 7.99 -6.11 -11.79
CA ASP A 156 7.10 -5.28 -10.99
C ASP A 156 7.66 -3.87 -10.92
N PHE A 157 7.31 -3.05 -11.93
CA PHE A 157 7.96 -1.76 -12.18
C PHE A 157 7.89 -0.80 -10.99
N ALA A 158 6.70 -0.65 -10.40
CA ALA A 158 6.48 0.26 -9.29
C ALA A 158 5.81 -0.40 -8.07
N GLY A 159 5.62 -1.72 -8.04
CA GLY A 159 5.21 -2.42 -6.82
C GLY A 159 3.74 -2.77 -6.70
N SER A 160 3.04 -3.16 -7.80
CA SER A 160 1.71 -3.80 -7.64
C SER A 160 1.79 -4.96 -6.66
N VAL A 161 2.84 -5.79 -6.77
CA VAL A 161 3.04 -6.95 -5.90
C VAL A 161 3.91 -6.57 -4.71
N VAL A 162 5.10 -6.01 -4.97
CA VAL A 162 6.12 -5.72 -3.93
C VAL A 162 5.55 -4.85 -2.82
N VAL A 163 4.73 -3.88 -3.16
CA VAL A 163 4.14 -2.96 -2.17
C VAL A 163 2.68 -3.33 -1.89
N HIS A 164 1.83 -3.30 -2.90
CA HIS A 164 0.38 -3.35 -2.65
C HIS A 164 -0.12 -4.76 -2.36
N ALA A 165 0.22 -5.77 -3.16
CA ALA A 165 -0.17 -7.13 -2.84
C ALA A 165 0.43 -7.56 -1.50
N VAL A 166 1.74 -7.35 -1.29
CA VAL A 166 2.40 -7.66 -0.01
C VAL A 166 1.69 -6.95 1.15
N GLY A 167 1.44 -5.64 1.06
CA GLY A 167 0.76 -4.87 2.11
C GLY A 167 -0.66 -5.39 2.42
N GLY A 168 -1.45 -5.64 1.37
CA GLY A 168 -2.81 -6.16 1.54
C GLY A 168 -2.85 -7.60 2.08
N TRP A 169 -1.92 -8.48 1.65
CA TRP A 169 -1.82 -9.84 2.17
C TRP A 169 -1.18 -9.90 3.57
N ILE A 170 -0.41 -8.89 3.99
CA ILE A 170 -0.02 -8.70 5.40
C ILE A 170 -1.22 -8.27 6.24
N ALA A 171 -2.07 -7.41 5.70
CA ALA A 171 -3.24 -6.90 6.43
C ALA A 171 -4.30 -7.97 6.70
N LEU A 172 -4.50 -8.93 5.80
CA LEU A 172 -5.54 -9.95 5.96
C LEU A 172 -5.38 -10.79 7.24
N PRO A 173 -4.22 -11.40 7.57
CA PRO A 173 -4.02 -12.06 8.84
C PRO A 173 -4.25 -11.16 10.06
N ALA A 174 -3.80 -9.91 10.00
CA ALA A 174 -4.04 -8.94 11.07
C ALA A 174 -5.54 -8.74 11.33
N VAL A 175 -6.31 -8.49 10.27
CA VAL A 175 -7.77 -8.31 10.33
C VAL A 175 -8.47 -9.55 10.89
N VAL A 176 -8.10 -10.75 10.41
CA VAL A 176 -8.70 -12.01 10.85
C VAL A 176 -8.39 -12.31 12.31
N LEU A 177 -7.14 -12.12 12.74
CA LEU A 177 -6.70 -12.42 14.11
C LEU A 177 -7.22 -11.41 15.15
N LEU A 178 -7.45 -10.15 14.75
CA LEU A 178 -8.13 -9.15 15.59
C LEU A 178 -9.63 -9.42 15.70
N GLY A 179 -10.22 -9.97 14.67
CA GLY A 179 -11.67 -10.17 14.58
C GLY A 179 -12.43 -8.90 14.20
N ALA A 180 -13.74 -9.02 14.11
CA ALA A 180 -14.62 -7.90 13.74
C ALA A 180 -14.79 -6.88 14.87
N ARG A 181 -15.07 -5.61 14.50
CA ARG A 181 -15.48 -4.55 15.45
C ARG A 181 -16.70 -4.99 16.25
N SER A 182 -16.80 -4.52 17.48
CA SER A 182 -17.94 -4.80 18.35
C SER A 182 -19.26 -4.43 17.66
N ASN A 183 -20.23 -5.34 17.71
CA ASN A 183 -21.56 -5.21 17.09
C ASN A 183 -21.55 -5.08 15.54
N ARG A 184 -20.44 -5.34 14.84
CA ARG A 184 -20.42 -5.35 13.37
C ARG A 184 -21.31 -6.45 12.80
N TYR A 185 -21.18 -7.66 13.33
CA TYR A 185 -21.99 -8.82 12.95
C TYR A 185 -22.88 -9.24 14.10
N ARG A 186 -24.18 -9.09 13.93
CA ARG A 186 -25.18 -9.40 14.95
C ARG A 186 -25.49 -10.90 15.04
N LYS A 187 -26.00 -11.33 16.20
CA LYS A 187 -26.39 -12.73 16.41
C LYS A 187 -27.55 -13.19 15.48
N ASP A 188 -28.41 -12.26 15.08
CA ASP A 188 -29.50 -12.49 14.14
C ASP A 188 -29.05 -12.62 12.67
N GLY A 189 -27.73 -12.51 12.42
CA GLY A 189 -27.14 -12.60 11.09
C GLY A 189 -27.04 -11.24 10.38
N ALA A 190 -27.61 -10.17 10.91
CA ALA A 190 -27.55 -8.85 10.31
C ALA A 190 -26.12 -8.25 10.38
N VAL A 191 -25.77 -7.49 9.35
CA VAL A 191 -24.51 -6.72 9.29
C VAL A 191 -24.85 -5.27 9.61
N SER A 192 -24.27 -4.75 10.70
CA SER A 192 -24.47 -3.34 11.08
C SER A 192 -23.73 -2.41 10.11
N ALA A 193 -24.40 -1.42 9.58
CA ALA A 193 -23.78 -0.38 8.77
C ALA A 193 -22.83 0.47 9.63
N HIS A 194 -21.62 0.68 9.12
CA HIS A 194 -20.67 1.65 9.67
C HIS A 194 -20.24 2.57 8.51
N PRO A 195 -21.08 3.55 8.15
CA PRO A 195 -20.76 4.46 7.05
C PRO A 195 -19.54 5.33 7.40
N PRO A 196 -18.82 5.85 6.39
CA PRO A 196 -17.77 6.83 6.61
C PRO A 196 -18.25 8.01 7.43
N SER A 197 -17.41 8.47 8.37
CA SER A 197 -17.78 9.58 9.28
C SER A 197 -17.67 10.95 8.60
N SER A 198 -16.83 11.07 7.56
CA SER A 198 -16.63 12.33 6.84
C SER A 198 -16.25 12.09 5.38
N ILE A 199 -17.22 12.22 4.49
CA ILE A 199 -16.98 12.12 3.04
C ILE A 199 -15.98 13.18 2.54
N PRO A 200 -16.01 14.47 2.98
CA PRO A 200 -15.01 15.44 2.54
C PRO A 200 -13.56 15.04 2.86
N PHE A 201 -13.28 14.50 4.06
CA PHE A 201 -11.93 14.05 4.41
C PHE A 201 -11.54 12.76 3.68
N LEU A 202 -12.47 11.82 3.51
CA LEU A 202 -12.26 10.64 2.68
C LEU A 202 -11.89 11.03 1.25
N ALA A 203 -12.62 11.97 0.65
CA ALA A 203 -12.35 12.48 -0.69
C ALA A 203 -10.99 13.20 -0.76
N LEU A 204 -10.66 14.03 0.22
CA LEU A 204 -9.35 14.71 0.29
C LEU A 204 -8.21 13.69 0.35
N GLY A 205 -8.33 12.66 1.22
CA GLY A 205 -7.35 11.59 1.32
C GLY A 205 -7.15 10.87 -0.01
N ALA A 206 -8.25 10.48 -0.68
CA ALA A 206 -8.21 9.83 -1.98
C ALA A 206 -7.51 10.69 -3.05
N TRP A 207 -7.80 12.00 -3.12
CA TRP A 207 -7.15 12.91 -4.07
C TRP A 207 -5.65 13.08 -3.79
N VAL A 208 -5.25 13.24 -2.53
CA VAL A 208 -3.83 13.32 -2.15
C VAL A 208 -3.10 12.03 -2.54
N LEU A 209 -3.71 10.87 -2.32
CA LEU A 209 -3.19 9.59 -2.77
C LEU A 209 -3.05 9.54 -4.30
N CYS A 210 -4.07 9.92 -5.05
CA CYS A 210 -4.02 9.94 -6.52
C CYS A 210 -2.87 10.82 -7.04
N VAL A 211 -2.69 12.02 -6.49
CA VAL A 211 -1.59 12.92 -6.88
C VAL A 211 -0.24 12.31 -6.54
N GLY A 212 -0.08 11.80 -5.31
CA GLY A 212 1.16 11.17 -4.86
C GLY A 212 1.55 9.93 -5.67
N TRP A 213 0.55 9.22 -6.22
CA TRP A 213 0.77 8.02 -7.03
C TRP A 213 1.53 8.29 -8.34
N PHE A 214 1.47 9.50 -8.87
CA PHE A 214 2.33 9.87 -10.00
C PHE A 214 3.80 9.94 -9.57
N GLY A 215 4.09 10.36 -8.34
CA GLY A 215 5.42 10.21 -7.75
C GLY A 215 5.82 8.75 -7.59
N PHE A 216 4.89 7.93 -7.12
CA PHE A 216 5.10 6.50 -6.93
C PHE A 216 5.40 5.77 -8.25
N ASN A 217 4.55 5.91 -9.27
CA ASN A 217 4.69 5.20 -10.53
C ASN A 217 5.73 5.84 -11.46
N VAL A 218 5.60 7.14 -11.77
CA VAL A 218 6.43 7.79 -12.80
C VAL A 218 7.89 7.84 -12.37
N MET A 219 8.15 8.17 -11.09
CA MET A 219 9.51 8.28 -10.59
C MET A 219 10.18 6.93 -10.31
N SER A 220 9.44 5.81 -10.37
CA SER A 220 10.03 4.46 -10.39
C SER A 220 10.88 4.20 -11.63
N ALA A 221 10.74 5.00 -12.69
CA ALA A 221 11.70 5.03 -13.81
C ALA A 221 13.12 5.41 -13.37
N GLN A 222 13.30 6.03 -12.22
CA GLN A 222 14.56 6.46 -11.62
C GLN A 222 15.39 7.44 -12.48
N SER A 223 14.90 7.81 -13.65
CA SER A 223 15.46 8.81 -14.55
C SER A 223 14.38 9.51 -15.34
N LEU A 224 14.65 10.76 -15.73
CA LEU A 224 13.76 11.51 -16.61
C LEU A 224 14.01 11.13 -18.07
N ASP A 225 13.29 10.15 -18.57
CA ASP A 225 13.42 9.64 -19.93
C ASP A 225 12.06 9.42 -20.64
N LYS A 226 12.09 8.77 -21.80
CA LYS A 226 10.89 8.47 -22.61
C LYS A 226 9.86 7.61 -21.87
N MET A 227 10.32 6.74 -20.97
CA MET A 227 9.47 5.83 -20.20
C MET A 227 8.55 6.59 -19.25
N SER A 228 9.04 7.69 -18.66
CA SER A 228 8.25 8.51 -17.71
C SER A 228 6.92 9.00 -18.30
N GLY A 229 6.91 9.37 -19.60
CA GLY A 229 5.69 9.79 -20.28
C GLY A 229 4.67 8.67 -20.45
N LEU A 230 5.11 7.46 -20.82
CA LEU A 230 4.25 6.29 -20.96
C LEU A 230 3.66 5.89 -19.60
N VAL A 231 4.48 5.84 -18.56
CA VAL A 231 4.06 5.50 -17.19
C VAL A 231 3.02 6.51 -16.67
N ALA A 232 3.21 7.81 -16.93
CA ALA A 232 2.26 8.86 -16.52
C ALA A 232 0.89 8.66 -17.18
N VAL A 233 0.86 8.42 -18.49
CA VAL A 233 -0.40 8.21 -19.22
C VAL A 233 -1.07 6.90 -18.80
N ASN A 234 -0.31 5.80 -18.63
CA ASN A 234 -0.84 4.52 -18.18
C ASN A 234 -1.43 4.61 -16.76
N SER A 235 -0.75 5.33 -15.86
CA SER A 235 -1.27 5.59 -14.51
C SER A 235 -2.59 6.37 -14.55
N LEU A 236 -2.67 7.43 -15.38
CA LEU A 236 -3.88 8.22 -15.56
C LEU A 236 -5.03 7.38 -16.13
N MET A 237 -4.76 6.57 -17.16
CA MET A 237 -5.79 5.74 -17.79
C MET A 237 -6.32 4.67 -16.83
N ALA A 238 -5.44 4.01 -16.05
CA ALA A 238 -5.86 3.03 -15.06
C ALA A 238 -6.65 3.67 -13.90
N MET A 239 -6.23 4.84 -13.44
CA MET A 239 -6.96 5.65 -12.45
C MET A 239 -8.38 5.94 -12.90
N VAL A 240 -8.56 6.41 -14.13
CA VAL A 240 -9.87 6.73 -14.72
C VAL A 240 -10.69 5.45 -14.90
N GLY A 241 -10.10 4.38 -15.43
CA GLY A 241 -10.77 3.08 -15.59
C GLY A 241 -11.32 2.56 -14.27
N GLY A 242 -10.51 2.58 -13.21
CA GLY A 242 -10.91 2.17 -11.86
C GLY A 242 -12.05 3.01 -11.29
N THR A 243 -11.99 4.33 -11.49
CA THR A 243 -13.05 5.27 -11.06
C THR A 243 -14.39 4.97 -11.73
N LEU A 244 -14.40 4.84 -13.05
CA LEU A 244 -15.63 4.65 -13.82
C LEU A 244 -16.30 3.31 -13.52
N THR A 245 -15.53 2.24 -13.35
CA THR A 245 -16.08 0.94 -13.01
C THR A 245 -16.53 0.86 -11.55
N ALA A 246 -15.79 1.48 -10.61
CA ALA A 246 -16.23 1.57 -9.22
C ALA A 246 -17.52 2.39 -9.07
N LEU A 247 -17.68 3.47 -9.84
CA LEU A 247 -18.92 4.24 -9.91
C LEU A 247 -20.12 3.36 -10.34
N TRP A 248 -19.95 2.59 -11.40
CA TRP A 248 -21.01 1.76 -11.96
C TRP A 248 -21.32 0.55 -11.09
N VAL A 249 -20.31 -0.25 -10.73
CA VAL A 249 -20.46 -1.47 -9.91
C VAL A 249 -20.86 -1.13 -8.48
N GLY A 250 -20.32 -0.04 -7.93
CA GLY A 250 -20.59 0.47 -6.59
C GLY A 250 -21.89 1.29 -6.48
N LYS A 251 -22.66 1.45 -7.57
CA LYS A 251 -23.98 2.13 -7.57
C LYS A 251 -23.92 3.55 -6.96
N ASN A 252 -22.93 4.32 -7.38
CA ASN A 252 -22.68 5.70 -6.95
C ASN A 252 -22.31 5.85 -5.45
N ASP A 253 -21.95 4.78 -4.76
CA ASP A 253 -21.47 4.91 -3.37
C ASP A 253 -20.17 5.73 -3.33
N PRO A 254 -20.12 6.84 -2.55
CA PRO A 254 -18.97 7.73 -2.55
C PRO A 254 -17.69 7.07 -2.01
N GLY A 255 -17.79 6.09 -1.11
CA GLY A 255 -16.65 5.33 -0.61
C GLY A 255 -16.01 4.52 -1.74
N PHE A 256 -16.81 3.84 -2.55
CA PHE A 256 -16.31 3.09 -3.70
C PHE A 256 -15.77 4.01 -4.80
N VAL A 257 -16.46 5.11 -5.10
CA VAL A 257 -16.04 6.06 -6.14
C VAL A 257 -14.66 6.65 -5.83
N HIS A 258 -14.38 7.02 -4.57
CA HIS A 258 -13.10 7.60 -4.18
C HIS A 258 -11.98 6.55 -4.02
N ASN A 259 -12.29 5.29 -3.77
CA ASN A 259 -11.30 4.21 -3.74
C ASN A 259 -11.09 3.55 -5.13
N GLY A 260 -12.00 3.74 -6.08
CA GLY A 260 -11.87 3.22 -7.44
C GLY A 260 -10.60 3.63 -8.17
N PRO A 261 -10.24 4.93 -8.19
CA PRO A 261 -8.98 5.37 -8.78
C PRO A 261 -7.75 4.71 -8.13
N LEU A 262 -7.79 4.48 -6.82
CA LEU A 262 -6.71 3.82 -6.09
C LEU A 262 -6.56 2.36 -6.53
N ALA A 263 -7.68 1.64 -6.71
CA ALA A 263 -7.66 0.27 -7.23
C ALA A 263 -7.02 0.18 -8.61
N GLY A 264 -7.33 1.13 -9.51
CA GLY A 264 -6.73 1.23 -10.83
C GLY A 264 -5.24 1.51 -10.77
N LEU A 265 -4.83 2.45 -9.92
CA LEU A 265 -3.42 2.82 -9.72
C LEU A 265 -2.60 1.67 -9.13
N VAL A 266 -3.15 0.94 -8.13
CA VAL A 266 -2.54 -0.28 -7.57
C VAL A 266 -2.27 -1.31 -8.67
N ALA A 267 -3.26 -1.57 -9.50
CA ALA A 267 -3.15 -2.64 -10.50
C ALA A 267 -2.18 -2.32 -11.63
N VAL A 268 -2.00 -1.05 -11.98
CA VAL A 268 -1.13 -0.67 -13.08
C VAL A 268 0.34 -0.56 -12.70
N CYS A 269 0.67 -0.47 -11.39
CA CYS A 269 2.04 -0.27 -10.92
C CYS A 269 3.05 -1.26 -11.53
N ALA A 270 2.68 -2.55 -11.66
CA ALA A 270 3.62 -3.58 -12.14
C ALA A 270 4.00 -3.43 -13.62
N GLY A 271 3.09 -2.93 -14.45
CA GLY A 271 3.28 -2.92 -15.90
C GLY A 271 3.01 -1.56 -16.54
N SER A 272 3.03 -0.48 -15.77
CA SER A 272 2.79 0.87 -16.29
C SER A 272 3.81 1.33 -17.34
N ASP A 273 4.99 0.73 -17.35
CA ASP A 273 6.07 0.95 -18.30
C ASP A 273 5.99 0.11 -19.56
N VAL A 274 5.22 -0.99 -19.56
CA VAL A 274 5.18 -1.96 -20.68
C VAL A 274 3.82 -2.07 -21.36
N MET A 275 2.75 -1.55 -20.78
CA MET A 275 1.39 -1.66 -21.33
C MET A 275 1.08 -0.54 -22.33
N HIS A 276 0.14 -0.82 -23.26
CA HIS A 276 -0.52 0.22 -24.04
C HIS A 276 -1.55 0.98 -23.16
N PRO A 277 -1.77 2.30 -23.34
CA PRO A 277 -2.73 3.06 -22.52
C PRO A 277 -4.16 2.52 -22.50
N LEU A 278 -4.65 1.93 -23.58
CA LEU A 278 -5.94 1.23 -23.57
C LEU A 278 -5.91 -0.05 -22.72
N GLY A 279 -4.78 -0.76 -22.70
CA GLY A 279 -4.57 -1.89 -21.80
C GLY A 279 -4.60 -1.44 -20.33
N ALA A 280 -3.93 -0.34 -20.01
CA ALA A 280 -3.94 0.25 -18.68
C ALA A 280 -5.36 0.67 -18.23
N LEU A 281 -6.18 1.25 -19.13
CA LEU A 281 -7.58 1.57 -18.87
C LEU A 281 -8.39 0.32 -18.49
N VAL A 282 -8.20 -0.78 -19.23
CA VAL A 282 -8.89 -2.05 -18.97
C VAL A 282 -8.41 -2.66 -17.65
N VAL A 283 -7.10 -2.69 -17.41
CA VAL A 283 -6.50 -3.21 -16.17
C VAL A 283 -7.04 -2.47 -14.95
N GLY A 284 -7.08 -1.15 -15.02
CA GLY A 284 -7.64 -0.30 -13.96
C GLY A 284 -9.15 -0.50 -13.79
N GLY A 285 -9.89 -0.60 -14.90
CA GLY A 285 -11.33 -0.87 -14.87
C GLY A 285 -11.68 -2.20 -14.19
N LEU A 286 -10.96 -3.27 -14.53
CA LEU A 286 -11.13 -4.57 -13.89
C LEU A 286 -10.78 -4.52 -12.39
N ALA A 287 -9.74 -3.76 -12.02
CA ALA A 287 -9.37 -3.56 -10.62
C ALA A 287 -10.46 -2.82 -9.82
N GLY A 288 -11.05 -1.76 -10.39
CA GLY A 288 -12.16 -1.05 -9.75
C GLY A 288 -13.36 -1.94 -9.49
N ALA A 289 -13.74 -2.76 -10.48
CA ALA A 289 -14.82 -3.75 -10.31
C ALA A 289 -14.44 -4.83 -9.27
N LEU A 290 -13.23 -5.40 -9.35
CA LEU A 290 -12.70 -6.38 -8.41
C LEU A 290 -12.75 -5.87 -6.97
N PHE A 291 -12.29 -4.64 -6.74
CA PHE A 291 -12.32 -4.00 -5.43
C PHE A 291 -13.74 -3.95 -4.85
N VAL A 292 -14.70 -3.39 -5.58
CA VAL A 292 -16.08 -3.24 -5.11
C VAL A 292 -16.74 -4.59 -4.80
N LEU A 293 -16.60 -5.54 -5.70
CA LEU A 293 -17.19 -6.88 -5.54
C LEU A 293 -16.57 -7.62 -4.36
N MET A 294 -15.24 -7.60 -4.26
CA MET A 294 -14.55 -8.35 -3.21
C MET A 294 -14.63 -7.65 -1.84
N PHE A 295 -14.68 -6.31 -1.79
CA PHE A 295 -15.01 -5.62 -0.55
C PHE A 295 -16.36 -6.05 -0.02
N THR A 296 -17.38 -6.02 -0.88
CA THR A 296 -18.76 -6.41 -0.53
C THR A 296 -18.83 -7.87 -0.10
N TRP A 297 -18.15 -8.77 -0.85
CA TRP A 297 -18.12 -10.19 -0.54
C TRP A 297 -17.41 -10.49 0.79
N THR A 298 -16.25 -9.89 1.02
CA THR A 298 -15.46 -10.04 2.25
C THR A 298 -16.24 -9.63 3.49
N GLN A 299 -16.89 -8.47 3.43
CA GLN A 299 -17.67 -7.94 4.55
C GLN A 299 -18.97 -8.75 4.79
N ASN A 300 -19.73 -9.07 3.74
CA ASN A 300 -21.08 -9.59 3.90
C ASN A 300 -21.11 -11.13 3.92
N ARG A 301 -20.25 -11.80 3.13
CA ARG A 301 -20.30 -13.25 2.99
C ARG A 301 -19.31 -13.95 3.91
N TRP A 302 -18.06 -13.48 3.94
CA TRP A 302 -17.02 -14.08 4.79
C TRP A 302 -17.00 -13.50 6.20
N ARG A 303 -17.69 -12.38 6.42
CA ARG A 303 -17.75 -11.68 7.71
C ARG A 303 -16.37 -11.32 8.25
N ILE A 304 -15.49 -10.92 7.36
CA ILE A 304 -14.17 -10.37 7.69
C ILE A 304 -14.31 -8.85 7.69
N ASP A 305 -14.13 -8.23 8.85
CA ASP A 305 -14.30 -6.78 9.04
C ASP A 305 -13.01 -6.02 8.72
N ASP A 306 -12.68 -5.95 7.44
CA ASP A 306 -11.62 -5.11 6.88
C ASP A 306 -12.19 -3.70 6.70
N VAL A 307 -11.82 -2.75 7.59
CA VAL A 307 -12.54 -1.47 7.74
C VAL A 307 -12.53 -0.65 6.47
N LEU A 308 -11.37 -0.44 5.88
CA LEU A 308 -11.21 0.30 4.62
C LEU A 308 -11.21 -0.60 3.37
N GLY A 309 -11.28 -1.92 3.55
CA GLY A 309 -11.19 -2.86 2.43
C GLY A 309 -9.77 -2.94 1.85
N VAL A 310 -8.77 -2.87 2.69
CA VAL A 310 -7.37 -2.82 2.24
C VAL A 310 -6.91 -4.11 1.59
N TRP A 311 -7.44 -5.27 2.02
CA TRP A 311 -7.13 -6.52 1.36
C TRP A 311 -7.72 -6.60 -0.06
N PRO A 312 -9.01 -6.30 -0.33
CA PRO A 312 -9.51 -6.20 -1.70
C PRO A 312 -8.79 -5.14 -2.53
N LEU A 313 -8.56 -3.95 -1.94
CA LEU A 313 -7.98 -2.80 -2.64
C LEU A 313 -6.51 -3.02 -3.01
N HIS A 314 -5.69 -3.39 -2.04
CA HIS A 314 -4.25 -3.56 -2.23
C HIS A 314 -3.87 -5.03 -2.49
N GLY A 315 -4.36 -5.97 -1.68
CA GLY A 315 -4.04 -7.39 -1.80
C GLY A 315 -4.48 -7.99 -3.13
N LEU A 316 -5.77 -7.90 -3.44
CA LEU A 316 -6.32 -8.51 -4.65
C LEU A 316 -6.03 -7.67 -5.91
N CYS A 317 -6.20 -6.35 -5.87
CA CYS A 317 -5.87 -5.52 -7.03
C CYS A 317 -4.37 -5.50 -7.32
N GLY A 318 -3.50 -5.60 -6.29
CA GLY A 318 -2.05 -5.75 -6.50
C GLY A 318 -1.68 -7.10 -7.09
N THR A 319 -2.30 -8.20 -6.62
CA THR A 319 -2.16 -9.54 -7.22
C THR A 319 -2.61 -9.54 -8.68
N TRP A 320 -3.76 -8.92 -8.97
CA TRP A 320 -4.23 -8.72 -10.34
C TRP A 320 -3.21 -7.93 -11.17
N GLY A 321 -2.65 -6.85 -10.63
CA GLY A 321 -1.64 -6.01 -11.31
C GLY A 321 -0.39 -6.79 -11.71
N GLY A 322 0.12 -7.65 -10.82
CA GLY A 322 1.24 -8.54 -11.12
C GLY A 322 0.95 -9.45 -12.31
N LEU A 323 -0.24 -10.08 -12.34
CA LEU A 323 -0.66 -10.95 -13.46
C LEU A 323 -0.94 -10.14 -14.74
N ALA A 324 -1.58 -8.97 -14.59
CA ALA A 324 -1.93 -8.10 -15.70
C ALA A 324 -0.70 -7.60 -16.46
N ALA A 325 0.45 -7.36 -15.79
CA ALA A 325 1.69 -7.00 -16.45
C ALA A 325 2.12 -8.07 -17.45
N GLY A 326 2.03 -9.36 -17.10
CA GLY A 326 2.35 -10.49 -17.99
C GLY A 326 1.39 -10.69 -19.15
N LEU A 327 0.15 -10.19 -19.03
CA LEU A 327 -0.88 -10.28 -20.08
C LEU A 327 -0.82 -9.05 -21.01
N PHE A 328 -1.00 -7.85 -20.44
CA PHE A 328 -1.13 -6.60 -21.19
C PHE A 328 0.21 -5.99 -21.62
N GLY A 329 1.32 -6.43 -21.05
CA GLY A 329 2.66 -6.07 -21.53
C GLY A 329 3.07 -6.79 -22.81
N GLN A 330 2.30 -7.79 -23.28
CA GLN A 330 2.61 -8.55 -24.49
C GLN A 330 2.39 -7.71 -25.77
N PRO A 331 3.26 -7.85 -26.79
CA PRO A 331 3.11 -7.15 -28.07
C PRO A 331 1.77 -7.42 -28.77
N ALA A 332 1.19 -8.61 -28.61
CA ALA A 332 -0.12 -8.96 -29.15
C ALA A 332 -1.26 -8.06 -28.63
N LEU A 333 -1.11 -7.45 -27.46
CA LEU A 333 -2.05 -6.49 -26.89
C LEU A 333 -1.51 -5.04 -26.95
N GLY A 334 -0.51 -4.79 -27.78
CA GLY A 334 0.09 -3.46 -27.96
C GLY A 334 1.14 -3.09 -26.91
N GLY A 335 1.54 -4.02 -26.06
CA GLY A 335 2.61 -3.84 -25.07
C GLY A 335 4.01 -3.89 -25.68
N LEU A 336 5.02 -3.53 -24.88
CA LEU A 336 6.42 -3.49 -25.31
C LEU A 336 7.11 -4.87 -25.31
N GLY A 337 6.53 -5.88 -24.65
CA GLY A 337 7.17 -7.19 -24.45
C GLY A 337 8.15 -7.20 -23.29
N GLY A 338 8.98 -8.26 -23.22
CA GLY A 338 9.98 -8.45 -22.15
C GLY A 338 9.38 -8.88 -20.80
N VAL A 339 8.11 -9.26 -20.78
CA VAL A 339 7.38 -9.76 -19.61
C VAL A 339 6.61 -11.02 -19.98
N GLY A 340 6.64 -12.03 -19.13
CA GLY A 340 6.00 -13.32 -19.37
C GLY A 340 4.98 -13.68 -18.29
N PHE A 341 3.82 -14.20 -18.70
CA PHE A 341 2.74 -14.55 -17.75
C PHE A 341 3.20 -15.52 -16.65
N TRP A 342 4.01 -16.53 -17.00
CA TRP A 342 4.47 -17.53 -16.04
C TRP A 342 5.48 -16.98 -15.03
N ALA A 343 6.36 -16.06 -15.48
CA ALA A 343 7.26 -15.34 -14.57
C ALA A 343 6.47 -14.44 -13.61
N GLN A 344 5.47 -13.72 -14.12
CA GLN A 344 4.59 -12.88 -13.33
C GLN A 344 3.78 -13.69 -12.31
N LEU A 345 3.23 -14.84 -12.72
CA LEU A 345 2.54 -15.75 -11.81
C LEU A 345 3.47 -16.23 -10.69
N GLY A 346 4.69 -16.68 -11.04
CA GLY A 346 5.67 -17.18 -10.07
C GLY A 346 6.06 -16.12 -9.03
N GLY A 347 6.44 -14.91 -9.48
CA GLY A 347 6.81 -13.80 -8.59
C GLY A 347 5.63 -13.35 -7.73
N THR A 348 4.45 -13.20 -8.34
CA THR A 348 3.23 -12.79 -7.61
C THR A 348 2.85 -13.81 -6.54
N LEU A 349 2.84 -15.11 -6.85
CA LEU A 349 2.52 -16.15 -5.87
C LEU A 349 3.54 -16.21 -4.73
N LEU A 350 4.83 -16.03 -5.03
CA LEU A 350 5.85 -15.96 -3.98
C LEU A 350 5.60 -14.79 -3.03
N GLY A 351 5.35 -13.58 -3.56
CA GLY A 351 5.07 -12.39 -2.76
C GLY A 351 3.83 -12.56 -1.88
N VAL A 352 2.75 -13.04 -2.45
CA VAL A 352 1.47 -13.30 -1.73
C VAL A 352 1.66 -14.35 -0.63
N ALA A 353 2.30 -15.48 -0.95
CA ALA A 353 2.53 -16.56 0.02
C ALA A 353 3.46 -16.10 1.15
N TRP A 354 4.56 -15.43 0.82
CA TRP A 354 5.49 -14.87 1.80
C TRP A 354 4.79 -13.87 2.74
N ALA A 355 4.09 -12.88 2.18
CA ALA A 355 3.38 -11.86 2.94
C ALA A 355 2.34 -12.47 3.89
N GLY A 356 1.51 -13.38 3.38
CA GLY A 356 0.47 -14.03 4.16
C GLY A 356 1.02 -14.92 5.28
N LEU A 357 2.00 -15.77 5.00
CA LEU A 357 2.57 -16.70 5.99
C LEU A 357 3.39 -15.96 7.06
N ALA A 358 4.27 -15.04 6.65
CA ALA A 358 5.10 -14.29 7.57
C ALA A 358 4.26 -13.38 8.49
N SER A 359 3.24 -12.72 7.95
CA SER A 359 2.35 -11.88 8.76
C SER A 359 1.43 -12.70 9.66
N TRP A 360 0.98 -13.88 9.23
CA TRP A 360 0.21 -14.77 10.09
C TRP A 360 1.03 -15.16 11.31
N ALA A 361 2.29 -15.56 11.12
CA ALA A 361 3.21 -15.90 12.23
C ALA A 361 3.45 -14.68 13.13
N LEU A 362 3.70 -13.50 12.55
CA LEU A 362 3.92 -12.27 13.30
C LEU A 362 2.71 -11.90 14.18
N TYR A 363 1.52 -11.78 13.57
CA TYR A 363 0.33 -11.36 14.32
C TYR A 363 -0.14 -12.40 15.33
N LEU A 364 0.08 -13.69 15.05
CA LEU A 364 -0.18 -14.76 16.01
C LEU A 364 0.76 -14.64 17.23
N ALA A 365 2.05 -14.41 17.01
CA ALA A 365 3.03 -14.19 18.09
C ALA A 365 2.66 -12.95 18.92
N LEU A 366 2.39 -11.83 18.30
CA LEU A 366 2.00 -10.60 19.00
C LEU A 366 0.68 -10.76 19.77
N ARG A 367 -0.29 -11.50 19.20
CA ARG A 367 -1.54 -11.80 19.91
C ARG A 367 -1.30 -12.52 21.23
N HIS A 368 -0.37 -13.49 21.25
CA HIS A 368 -0.06 -14.26 22.47
C HIS A 368 0.85 -13.51 23.44
N MET A 369 1.79 -12.70 22.93
CA MET A 369 2.79 -12.04 23.78
C MET A 369 2.28 -10.74 24.43
N VAL A 370 1.61 -9.91 23.64
CA VAL A 370 1.24 -8.54 24.06
C VAL A 370 -0.24 -8.21 23.88
N GLY A 371 -0.98 -9.05 23.16
CA GLY A 371 -2.36 -8.79 22.80
C GLY A 371 -2.47 -7.74 21.68
N LEU A 372 -3.43 -7.92 20.77
CA LEU A 372 -3.57 -7.06 19.59
C LEU A 372 -4.74 -6.08 19.68
N ARG A 373 -5.79 -6.46 20.43
CA ARG A 373 -7.07 -5.77 20.39
C ARG A 373 -7.31 -4.93 21.65
N LEU A 374 -7.93 -3.79 21.48
CA LEU A 374 -8.48 -2.96 22.57
C LEU A 374 -9.48 -3.77 23.41
N SER A 375 -9.66 -3.39 24.67
CA SER A 375 -10.74 -3.92 25.48
C SER A 375 -12.10 -3.54 24.88
N GLN A 376 -13.17 -4.25 25.30
CA GLN A 376 -14.52 -3.87 24.83
C GLN A 376 -14.92 -2.48 25.30
N GLU A 377 -14.46 -2.06 26.46
CA GLU A 377 -14.69 -0.74 27.05
C GLU A 377 -13.97 0.34 26.24
N ASP A 378 -12.66 0.17 25.98
CA ASP A 378 -11.86 1.09 25.15
C ASP A 378 -12.43 1.21 23.72
N GLU A 379 -12.87 0.10 23.13
CA GLU A 379 -13.47 0.08 21.79
C GLU A 379 -14.84 0.79 21.81
N PHE A 380 -15.59 0.69 22.92
CA PHE A 380 -16.86 1.39 23.09
C PHE A 380 -16.65 2.90 23.28
N GLU A 381 -15.71 3.31 24.13
CA GLU A 381 -15.33 4.70 24.34
C GLU A 381 -14.75 5.33 23.05
N GLY A 382 -13.88 4.59 22.38
CA GLY A 382 -13.17 5.00 21.16
C GLY A 382 -11.68 5.23 21.42
N ALA A 383 -10.87 4.96 20.40
CA ALA A 383 -9.43 5.05 20.50
C ALA A 383 -8.91 6.46 20.77
N ASP A 384 -9.65 7.49 20.39
CA ASP A 384 -9.28 8.89 20.63
C ASP A 384 -9.23 9.20 22.12
N LEU A 385 -10.24 8.81 22.86
CA LEU A 385 -10.29 9.03 24.33
C LEU A 385 -9.50 7.98 25.09
N SER A 386 -9.61 6.70 24.72
CA SER A 386 -8.93 5.61 25.47
C SER A 386 -7.41 5.67 25.34
N ILE A 387 -6.87 6.08 24.18
CA ILE A 387 -5.43 6.13 23.90
C ILE A 387 -4.89 7.56 24.04
N HIS A 388 -5.51 8.54 23.38
CA HIS A 388 -4.97 9.90 23.21
C HIS A 388 -5.55 10.93 24.19
N LYS A 389 -6.62 10.59 24.91
CA LYS A 389 -7.28 11.43 25.91
C LYS A 389 -7.84 12.74 25.37
N ILE A 390 -8.15 12.79 24.08
CA ILE A 390 -8.69 13.95 23.39
C ILE A 390 -9.55 13.51 22.20
N SER A 391 -10.63 14.22 21.92
CA SER A 391 -11.46 14.00 20.72
C SER A 391 -10.97 14.85 19.54
N ALA A 392 -11.45 14.54 18.32
CA ALA A 392 -11.11 15.28 17.11
C ALA A 392 -11.71 16.70 17.06
N SER A 393 -12.68 17.03 17.94
CA SER A 393 -13.35 18.33 18.01
C SER A 393 -13.55 18.75 19.48
N PRO A 394 -12.47 18.97 20.25
CA PRO A 394 -12.55 19.17 21.70
C PRO A 394 -13.38 20.39 22.09
N ASP A 395 -13.36 21.47 21.32
CA ASP A 395 -14.13 22.71 21.58
C ASP A 395 -15.65 22.51 21.52
N ARG A 396 -16.11 21.48 20.81
CA ARG A 396 -17.56 21.17 20.71
C ARG A 396 -18.06 20.35 21.89
N GLU A 397 -17.18 19.78 22.67
CA GLU A 397 -17.47 18.91 23.81
C GLU A 397 -17.29 19.63 25.16
N SER A 398 -16.66 20.80 25.16
CA SER A 398 -16.59 21.67 26.35
C SER A 398 -17.95 22.31 26.55
N THR A 399 -18.71 21.80 27.51
CA THR A 399 -19.86 22.51 28.08
C THR A 399 -19.31 23.58 29.02
N TRP A 400 -19.42 24.83 28.62
CA TRP A 400 -19.23 25.99 29.49
C TRP A 400 -20.44 26.19 30.39
#